data_ec061b885a4d3f5156e3da1d6541471c
#
_entry.id   ec061b885a4d3f5156e3da1d6541471c
#
_cell.length_a   1.000
_cell.length_b   1.000
_cell.length_c   1.000
_cell.angle_alpha   90.00
_cell.angle_beta   90.00
_cell.angle_gamma   90.00
#
_symmetry.space_group_name_H-M   'P 1'
#
loop_
_entity.id
_entity.type
_entity.pdbx_description
1 polymer ?
#
loop_
_entity_poly.entity_id
_entity_poly.type
_entity_poly.pdbx_seq_one_letter_code
_entity_poly.pdbx_strand_id
1 'polypeptide(L)'
;MIEKTPFDEKIETERLILKPYDRTFECAIMLYNAIKNNWDFLTRFLYKMLNTKSPEDEYAWLVSMSEKWKNMDGPCYSIWTKDGKFVGSCDLHSMDYERQTADVGYWLQQEYAGKGYMTEALKDLEDNFFARGFNRLTIVMDTENTPSEKVAIRCGYTKEGVMRQWHYNPTLKSFRDMYLYSKLKSEWEKQR
;
A
#
# COMPACT_ATOMS: atom_id res chain seq x y z
N MET A 1 0.43 -24.34 6.32
CA MET A 1 0.73 -23.04 6.99
C MET A 1 2.10 -22.60 6.53
N ILE A 2 2.27 -21.40 5.98
CA ILE A 2 3.59 -20.88 5.62
C ILE A 2 4.29 -20.33 6.87
N GLU A 3 5.62 -20.42 6.87
CA GLU A 3 6.43 -19.93 7.99
C GLU A 3 6.54 -18.41 7.97
N LYS A 4 6.48 -17.78 9.15
CA LYS A 4 6.77 -16.35 9.29
C LYS A 4 8.27 -16.12 9.11
N THR A 5 8.64 -15.41 8.06
CA THR A 5 10.03 -15.03 7.79
C THR A 5 10.16 -13.50 7.75
N PRO A 6 11.30 -12.92 8.19
CA PRO A 6 11.50 -11.48 8.14
C PRO A 6 11.31 -10.91 6.73
N PHE A 7 10.70 -9.72 6.64
CA PHE A 7 10.59 -9.00 5.38
C PHE A 7 11.93 -8.42 4.94
N ASP A 8 12.10 -8.24 3.64
CA ASP A 8 13.30 -7.60 3.12
C ASP A 8 13.34 -6.12 3.54
N GLU A 9 14.43 -5.71 4.19
CA GLU A 9 14.60 -4.33 4.65
C GLU A 9 14.79 -3.33 3.49
N LYS A 10 15.03 -3.83 2.28
CA LYS A 10 15.22 -3.02 1.09
C LYS A 10 14.82 -3.80 -0.15
N ILE A 11 13.96 -3.20 -0.96
CA ILE A 11 13.63 -3.67 -2.30
C ILE A 11 14.08 -2.58 -3.28
N GLU A 12 14.96 -2.92 -4.22
CA GLU A 12 15.41 -2.01 -5.26
C GLU A 12 14.79 -2.39 -6.60
N THR A 13 14.17 -1.42 -7.26
CA THR A 13 13.61 -1.55 -8.59
C THR A 13 14.47 -0.77 -9.61
N GLU A 14 14.02 -0.64 -10.84
CA GLU A 14 14.71 0.17 -11.86
C GLU A 14 14.87 1.63 -11.41
N ARG A 15 13.81 2.25 -10.87
CA ARG A 15 13.76 3.70 -10.54
C ARG A 15 13.58 3.98 -9.06
N LEU A 16 13.22 2.97 -8.25
CA LEU A 16 12.76 3.17 -6.88
C LEU A 16 13.60 2.38 -5.88
N ILE A 17 13.50 2.83 -4.62
CA ILE A 17 13.95 2.12 -3.42
C ILE A 17 12.76 2.07 -2.47
N LEU A 18 12.35 0.86 -2.10
CA LEU A 18 11.36 0.61 -1.07
C LEU A 18 12.10 0.18 0.20
N LYS A 19 11.83 0.83 1.32
CA LYS A 19 12.43 0.50 2.62
C LYS A 19 11.43 0.77 3.74
N PRO A 20 11.56 0.12 4.93
CA PRO A 20 10.76 0.48 6.09
C PRO A 20 10.93 1.96 6.42
N TYR A 21 9.93 2.54 7.06
CA TYR A 21 10.06 3.89 7.58
C TYR A 21 11.03 3.93 8.75
N ASP A 22 11.85 4.99 8.80
CA ASP A 22 12.67 5.26 9.95
C ASP A 22 11.77 5.66 11.14
N ARG A 23 12.01 5.08 12.31
CA ARG A 23 11.24 5.37 13.52
C ARG A 23 11.81 6.62 14.22
N THR A 24 11.81 7.74 13.52
CA THR A 24 12.28 9.04 14.02
C THR A 24 11.19 10.09 13.91
N PHE A 25 11.29 11.13 14.73
CA PHE A 25 10.33 12.23 14.67
C PHE A 25 10.49 13.06 13.39
N GLU A 26 11.71 13.13 12.84
CA GLU A 26 12.00 13.75 11.55
C GLU A 26 11.23 13.04 10.41
N CYS A 27 11.22 11.70 10.45
CA CYS A 27 10.43 10.90 9.49
C CYS A 27 8.92 11.18 9.63
N ALA A 28 8.43 11.31 10.86
CA ALA A 28 7.04 11.67 11.12
C ALA A 28 6.68 13.06 10.58
N ILE A 29 7.55 14.06 10.76
CA ILE A 29 7.39 15.40 10.18
C ILE A 29 7.35 15.35 8.64
N MET A 30 8.27 14.60 8.03
CA MET A 30 8.31 14.42 6.57
C MET A 30 6.99 13.80 6.07
N LEU A 31 6.54 12.72 6.70
CA LEU A 31 5.30 12.02 6.33
C LEU A 31 4.07 12.91 6.49
N TYR A 32 3.94 13.58 7.63
CA TYR A 32 2.89 14.55 7.89
C TYR A 32 2.82 15.64 6.82
N ASN A 33 3.97 16.24 6.48
CA ASN A 33 4.04 17.28 5.45
C ASN A 33 3.65 16.73 4.07
N ALA A 34 4.09 15.52 3.72
CA ALA A 34 3.71 14.87 2.47
C ALA A 34 2.19 14.65 2.39
N ILE A 35 1.55 14.19 3.47
CA ILE A 35 0.09 14.03 3.55
C ILE A 35 -0.61 15.37 3.45
N LYS A 36 -0.17 16.38 4.21
CA LYS A 36 -0.77 17.71 4.23
C LYS A 36 -0.71 18.42 2.87
N ASN A 37 0.43 18.33 2.20
CA ASN A 37 0.62 18.93 0.87
C ASN A 37 -0.21 18.24 -0.22
N ASN A 38 -0.71 17.02 0.06
CA ASN A 38 -1.54 16.24 -0.86
C ASN A 38 -2.94 15.93 -0.28
N TRP A 39 -3.40 16.75 0.69
CA TRP A 39 -4.57 16.46 1.51
C TRP A 39 -5.81 16.12 0.70
N ASP A 40 -6.28 17.01 -0.17
CA ASP A 40 -7.51 16.83 -0.93
C ASP A 40 -7.41 15.65 -1.91
N PHE A 41 -6.24 15.47 -2.49
CA PHE A 41 -5.95 14.35 -3.40
C PHE A 41 -6.03 12.99 -2.68
N LEU A 42 -5.43 12.89 -1.50
CA LEU A 42 -5.35 11.64 -0.74
C LEU A 42 -6.66 11.34 0.00
N THR A 43 -7.24 12.32 0.71
CA THR A 43 -8.40 12.09 1.57
C THR A 43 -9.69 11.82 0.81
N ARG A 44 -9.72 12.10 -0.50
CA ARG A 44 -10.85 11.73 -1.35
C ARG A 44 -11.17 10.22 -1.26
N PHE A 45 -10.14 9.37 -1.26
CA PHE A 45 -10.29 7.92 -1.22
C PHE A 45 -9.64 7.28 0.00
N LEU A 46 -8.63 7.90 0.58
CA LEU A 46 -7.92 7.43 1.77
C LEU A 46 -8.40 8.18 3.02
N TYR A 47 -9.69 8.09 3.31
CA TYR A 47 -10.33 8.85 4.40
C TYR A 47 -9.71 8.58 5.79
N LYS A 48 -9.03 7.44 5.99
CA LYS A 48 -8.31 7.16 7.25
C LYS A 48 -7.22 8.18 7.54
N MET A 49 -6.68 8.84 6.51
CA MET A 49 -5.72 9.94 6.67
C MET A 49 -6.33 11.19 7.33
N LEU A 50 -7.67 11.29 7.40
CA LEU A 50 -8.35 12.35 8.16
C LEU A 50 -8.04 12.32 9.66
N ASN A 51 -7.52 11.20 10.17
CA ASN A 51 -7.07 11.07 11.57
C ASN A 51 -5.69 11.69 11.82
N THR A 52 -4.91 11.95 10.76
CA THR A 52 -3.60 12.60 10.82
C THR A 52 -3.76 14.10 11.05
N LYS A 53 -3.57 14.57 12.27
CA LYS A 53 -3.74 15.97 12.66
C LYS A 53 -2.41 16.66 12.95
N SER A 54 -1.40 15.90 13.32
CA SER A 54 -0.09 16.40 13.73
C SER A 54 1.04 15.42 13.40
N PRO A 55 2.31 15.88 13.44
CA PRO A 55 3.46 14.97 13.35
C PRO A 55 3.50 13.91 14.45
N GLU A 56 2.94 14.20 15.64
CA GLU A 56 2.85 13.25 16.76
C GLU A 56 1.95 12.06 16.41
N ASP A 57 0.85 12.29 15.69
CA ASP A 57 -0.03 11.21 15.20
C ASP A 57 0.73 10.30 14.24
N GLU A 58 1.51 10.87 13.32
CA GLU A 58 2.34 10.09 12.40
C GLU A 58 3.48 9.36 13.12
N TYR A 59 4.07 9.95 14.16
CA TYR A 59 5.07 9.26 14.97
C TYR A 59 4.47 8.04 15.67
N ALA A 60 3.29 8.17 16.26
CA ALA A 60 2.56 7.06 16.85
C ALA A 60 2.25 5.95 15.83
N TRP A 61 1.87 6.36 14.60
CA TRP A 61 1.65 5.43 13.50
C TRP A 61 2.94 4.71 13.09
N LEU A 62 4.08 5.42 12.94
CA LEU A 62 5.39 4.84 12.62
C LEU A 62 5.82 3.81 13.67
N VAL A 63 5.60 4.10 14.95
CA VAL A 63 5.85 3.14 16.04
C VAL A 63 5.01 1.87 15.85
N SER A 64 3.71 2.02 15.58
CA SER A 64 2.80 0.90 15.33
C SER A 64 3.23 0.06 14.11
N MET A 65 3.66 0.70 13.01
CA MET A 65 4.14 -0.02 11.82
C MET A 65 5.45 -0.76 12.08
N SER A 66 6.35 -0.18 12.87
CA SER A 66 7.60 -0.86 13.29
C SER A 66 7.31 -2.14 14.09
N GLU A 67 6.31 -2.14 14.98
CA GLU A 67 5.92 -3.34 15.72
C GLU A 67 5.28 -4.39 14.82
N LYS A 68 4.40 -4.00 13.88
CA LYS A 68 3.86 -4.92 12.87
C LYS A 68 4.95 -5.55 12.02
N TRP A 69 5.95 -4.76 11.64
CA TRP A 69 7.12 -5.25 10.89
C TRP A 69 7.86 -6.34 11.65
N LYS A 70 8.20 -6.09 12.90
CA LYS A 70 8.90 -7.06 13.78
C LYS A 70 8.12 -8.35 14.00
N ASN A 71 6.79 -8.22 14.13
CA ASN A 71 5.89 -9.35 14.32
C ASN A 71 5.54 -10.07 13.03
N MET A 72 6.02 -9.57 11.87
CA MET A 72 5.69 -10.07 10.54
C MET A 72 4.17 -10.01 10.24
N ASP A 73 3.46 -9.05 10.81
CA ASP A 73 2.01 -8.87 10.66
C ASP A 73 1.63 -7.89 9.53
N GLY A 74 2.61 -7.33 8.84
CA GLY A 74 2.42 -6.47 7.68
C GLY A 74 3.60 -5.51 7.46
N PRO A 75 4.34 -5.65 6.36
CA PRO A 75 5.35 -4.69 5.98
C PRO A 75 4.69 -3.42 5.44
N CYS A 76 5.20 -2.28 5.85
CA CYS A 76 4.86 -1.00 5.27
C CYS A 76 6.14 -0.33 4.76
N TYR A 77 6.23 -0.16 3.44
CA TYR A 77 7.38 0.43 2.78
C TYR A 77 7.14 1.89 2.42
N SER A 78 8.10 2.73 2.77
CA SER A 78 8.26 4.04 2.14
C SER A 78 8.89 3.86 0.76
N ILE A 79 8.38 4.59 -0.23
CA ILE A 79 8.85 4.55 -1.61
C ILE A 79 9.68 5.79 -1.90
N TRP A 80 10.90 5.60 -2.40
CA TRP A 80 11.84 6.66 -2.71
C TRP A 80 12.34 6.52 -4.15
N THR A 81 12.59 7.64 -4.81
CA THR A 81 13.38 7.63 -6.05
C THR A 81 14.85 7.39 -5.72
N LYS A 82 15.63 6.97 -6.71
CA LYS A 82 17.08 6.75 -6.52
C LYS A 82 17.87 8.03 -6.24
N ASP A 83 17.32 9.22 -6.55
CA ASP A 83 17.86 10.52 -6.16
C ASP A 83 17.36 11.02 -4.79
N GLY A 84 16.70 10.15 -4.01
CA GLY A 84 16.36 10.39 -2.61
C GLY A 84 15.08 11.18 -2.36
N LYS A 85 14.16 11.28 -3.33
CA LYS A 85 12.86 11.93 -3.13
C LYS A 85 11.82 10.94 -2.62
N PHE A 86 11.09 11.30 -1.57
CA PHE A 86 9.97 10.51 -1.07
C PHE A 86 8.79 10.58 -2.03
N VAL A 87 8.28 9.44 -2.44
CA VAL A 87 7.25 9.31 -3.49
C VAL A 87 5.89 8.94 -2.91
N GLY A 88 5.87 8.11 -1.88
CA GLY A 88 4.65 7.57 -1.29
C GLY A 88 4.91 6.30 -0.49
N SER A 89 3.90 5.45 -0.39
CA SER A 89 3.95 4.23 0.43
C SER A 89 3.21 3.08 -0.22
N CYS A 90 3.65 1.86 0.08
CA CYS A 90 2.88 0.64 -0.15
C CYS A 90 3.05 -0.31 1.03
N ASP A 91 2.01 -1.06 1.32
CA ASP A 91 1.99 -1.99 2.45
C ASP A 91 1.23 -3.28 2.13
N LEU A 92 1.49 -4.30 2.95
CA LEU A 92 0.65 -5.48 3.07
C LEU A 92 0.02 -5.46 4.46
N HIS A 93 -1.27 -5.69 4.52
CA HIS A 93 -2.01 -5.73 5.78
C HIS A 93 -3.03 -6.88 5.76
N SER A 94 -3.75 -7.09 6.86
CA SER A 94 -4.68 -8.22 6.99
C SER A 94 -4.04 -9.57 6.64
N MET A 95 -2.74 -9.72 6.97
CA MET A 95 -1.99 -10.93 6.62
C MET A 95 -2.52 -12.14 7.37
N ASP A 96 -2.88 -13.17 6.64
CA ASP A 96 -3.33 -14.46 7.18
C ASP A 96 -2.40 -15.57 6.68
N TYR A 97 -1.54 -16.05 7.57
CA TYR A 97 -0.55 -17.08 7.27
C TYR A 97 -1.15 -18.47 7.11
N GLU A 98 -2.33 -18.72 7.68
CA GLU A 98 -3.05 -19.98 7.52
C GLU A 98 -3.74 -20.04 6.17
N ARG A 99 -4.48 -18.97 5.81
CA ARG A 99 -5.13 -18.84 4.50
C ARG A 99 -4.18 -18.41 3.39
N GLN A 100 -2.97 -17.98 3.73
CA GLN A 100 -1.94 -17.51 2.79
C GLN A 100 -2.41 -16.29 1.97
N THR A 101 -3.04 -15.32 2.63
CA THR A 101 -3.60 -14.14 1.99
C THR A 101 -3.11 -12.85 2.64
N ALA A 102 -3.13 -11.76 1.88
CA ALA A 102 -2.97 -10.41 2.41
C ALA A 102 -3.70 -9.38 1.53
N ASP A 103 -3.98 -8.23 2.12
CA ASP A 103 -4.48 -7.06 1.41
C ASP A 103 -3.32 -6.10 1.13
N VAL A 104 -3.42 -5.40 0.00
CA VAL A 104 -2.43 -4.41 -0.44
C VAL A 104 -2.99 -3.00 -0.28
N GLY A 105 -2.24 -2.14 0.41
CA GLY A 105 -2.49 -0.72 0.49
C GLY A 105 -1.38 0.09 -0.18
N TYR A 106 -1.74 1.23 -0.79
CA TYR A 106 -0.74 2.14 -1.36
C TYR A 106 -1.28 3.55 -1.58
N TRP A 107 -0.35 4.50 -1.64
CA TRP A 107 -0.61 5.86 -2.07
C TRP A 107 0.66 6.52 -2.61
N LEU A 108 0.49 7.56 -3.43
CA LEU A 108 1.56 8.41 -3.94
C LEU A 108 1.22 9.88 -3.68
N GLN A 109 2.25 10.71 -3.54
CA GLN A 109 2.08 12.14 -3.69
C GLN A 109 1.61 12.46 -5.12
N GLN A 110 0.76 13.46 -5.27
CA GLN A 110 0.08 13.78 -6.53
C GLN A 110 1.07 14.04 -7.68
N GLU A 111 2.19 14.69 -7.41
CA GLU A 111 3.22 14.99 -8.42
C GLU A 111 3.88 13.74 -9.01
N TYR A 112 3.84 12.60 -8.31
CA TYR A 112 4.40 11.32 -8.78
C TYR A 112 3.34 10.39 -9.40
N ALA A 113 2.06 10.79 -9.35
CA ALA A 113 0.99 10.01 -9.96
C ALA A 113 1.10 9.96 -11.49
N GLY A 114 0.63 8.86 -12.10
CA GLY A 114 0.62 8.69 -13.55
C GLY A 114 1.97 8.35 -14.20
N LYS A 115 3.07 8.31 -13.45
CA LYS A 115 4.44 8.02 -13.95
C LYS A 115 4.83 6.53 -13.90
N GLY A 116 3.91 5.66 -13.50
CA GLY A 116 4.14 4.22 -13.39
C GLY A 116 4.85 3.77 -12.10
N TYR A 117 5.21 4.68 -11.21
CA TYR A 117 5.93 4.35 -9.97
C TYR A 117 5.19 3.34 -9.08
N MET A 118 3.88 3.49 -8.88
CA MET A 118 3.15 2.52 -8.08
C MET A 118 3.07 1.14 -8.73
N THR A 119 2.92 1.08 -10.05
CA THR A 119 2.93 -0.21 -10.78
C THR A 119 4.28 -0.92 -10.64
N GLU A 120 5.39 -0.17 -10.69
CA GLU A 120 6.74 -0.70 -10.49
C GLU A 120 6.92 -1.20 -9.05
N ALA A 121 6.64 -0.36 -8.07
CA ALA A 121 6.76 -0.71 -6.65
C ALA A 121 5.91 -1.93 -6.26
N LEU A 122 4.67 -2.00 -6.77
CA LEU A 122 3.76 -3.09 -6.44
C LEU A 122 4.23 -4.42 -7.03
N LYS A 123 4.77 -4.45 -8.24
CA LYS A 123 5.28 -5.69 -8.85
C LYS A 123 6.43 -6.30 -8.05
N ASP A 124 7.38 -5.49 -7.60
CA ASP A 124 8.50 -5.96 -6.78
C ASP A 124 8.05 -6.37 -5.36
N LEU A 125 7.06 -5.68 -4.80
CA LEU A 125 6.43 -6.10 -3.54
C LEU A 125 5.72 -7.45 -3.68
N GLU A 126 5.00 -7.69 -4.78
CA GLU A 126 4.33 -8.96 -5.10
C GLU A 126 5.34 -10.09 -5.25
N ASP A 127 6.45 -9.86 -5.93
CA ASP A 127 7.53 -10.84 -6.10
C ASP A 127 8.05 -11.31 -4.74
N ASN A 128 8.29 -10.38 -3.83
CA ASN A 128 8.72 -10.66 -2.47
C ASN A 128 7.67 -11.46 -1.67
N PHE A 129 6.40 -11.13 -1.86
CA PHE A 129 5.30 -11.77 -1.14
C PHE A 129 5.00 -13.20 -1.64
N PHE A 130 4.86 -13.37 -2.95
CA PHE A 130 4.56 -14.68 -3.52
C PHE A 130 5.74 -15.66 -3.36
N ALA A 131 6.99 -15.18 -3.40
CA ALA A 131 8.17 -15.99 -3.12
C ALA A 131 8.17 -16.59 -1.69
N ARG A 132 7.51 -15.91 -0.73
CA ARG A 132 7.35 -16.39 0.66
C ARG A 132 6.26 -17.46 0.82
N GLY A 133 5.60 -17.85 -0.25
CA GLY A 133 4.59 -18.92 -0.25
C GLY A 133 3.15 -18.47 -0.06
N PHE A 134 2.89 -17.17 0.01
CA PHE A 134 1.51 -16.68 0.00
C PHE A 134 0.83 -17.01 -1.33
N ASN A 135 -0.50 -17.16 -1.29
CA ASN A 135 -1.27 -17.62 -2.45
C ASN A 135 -2.10 -16.50 -3.09
N ARG A 136 -2.49 -15.48 -2.32
CA ARG A 136 -3.45 -14.48 -2.80
C ARG A 136 -3.17 -13.10 -2.23
N LEU A 137 -3.11 -12.12 -3.13
CA LEU A 137 -3.14 -10.69 -2.81
C LEU A 137 -4.47 -10.08 -3.22
N THR A 138 -4.97 -9.15 -2.40
CA THR A 138 -6.24 -8.46 -2.63
C THR A 138 -6.03 -6.95 -2.62
N ILE A 139 -6.69 -6.26 -3.54
CA ILE A 139 -6.79 -4.79 -3.56
C ILE A 139 -8.27 -4.42 -3.51
N VAL A 140 -8.65 -3.63 -2.51
CA VAL A 140 -10.00 -3.06 -2.39
C VAL A 140 -9.91 -1.56 -2.62
N MET A 141 -10.71 -1.03 -3.54
CA MET A 141 -10.70 0.38 -3.89
C MET A 141 -12.09 0.90 -4.20
N ASP A 142 -12.32 2.20 -3.95
CA ASP A 142 -13.53 2.90 -4.35
C ASP A 142 -13.75 2.78 -5.87
N THR A 143 -14.99 2.55 -6.30
CA THR A 143 -15.33 2.37 -7.73
C THR A 143 -15.02 3.61 -8.59
N GLU A 144 -14.88 4.79 -7.97
CA GLU A 144 -14.47 6.03 -8.65
C GLU A 144 -12.94 6.24 -8.62
N ASN A 145 -12.19 5.41 -7.90
CA ASN A 145 -10.73 5.51 -7.84
C ASN A 145 -10.06 4.89 -9.07
N THR A 146 -10.34 5.46 -10.23
CA THR A 146 -9.78 5.02 -11.53
C THR A 146 -8.24 4.93 -11.54
N PRO A 147 -7.47 5.83 -10.89
CA PRO A 147 -6.01 5.66 -10.80
C PRO A 147 -5.60 4.35 -10.12
N SER A 148 -6.24 3.97 -9.02
CA SER A 148 -5.98 2.72 -8.31
C SER A 148 -6.39 1.50 -9.15
N GLU A 149 -7.54 1.54 -9.81
CA GLU A 149 -7.99 0.47 -10.71
C GLU A 149 -6.99 0.23 -11.85
N LYS A 150 -6.45 1.30 -12.46
CA LYS A 150 -5.42 1.19 -13.51
C LYS A 150 -4.13 0.54 -12.99
N VAL A 151 -3.75 0.76 -11.74
CA VAL A 151 -2.58 0.08 -11.12
C VAL A 151 -2.87 -1.41 -10.98
N ALA A 152 -4.02 -1.79 -10.41
CA ALA A 152 -4.41 -3.19 -10.26
C ALA A 152 -4.42 -3.94 -11.60
N ILE A 153 -5.03 -3.35 -12.64
CA ILE A 153 -5.08 -3.94 -13.99
C ILE A 153 -3.67 -4.12 -14.58
N ARG A 154 -2.79 -3.10 -14.46
CA ARG A 154 -1.41 -3.18 -14.99
C ARG A 154 -0.54 -4.18 -14.25
N CYS A 155 -0.82 -4.46 -12.99
CA CYS A 155 -0.17 -5.50 -12.20
C CYS A 155 -0.80 -6.88 -12.44
N GLY A 156 -1.85 -6.99 -13.27
CA GLY A 156 -2.48 -8.26 -13.64
C GLY A 156 -3.46 -8.80 -12.61
N TYR A 157 -4.07 -7.91 -11.78
CA TYR A 157 -5.15 -8.31 -10.89
C TYR A 157 -6.45 -8.53 -11.65
N THR A 158 -7.20 -9.53 -11.26
CA THR A 158 -8.52 -9.86 -11.77
C THR A 158 -9.60 -9.24 -10.90
N LYS A 159 -10.58 -8.56 -11.51
CA LYS A 159 -11.76 -8.05 -10.81
C LYS A 159 -12.70 -9.19 -10.42
N GLU A 160 -12.99 -9.34 -9.14
CA GLU A 160 -13.90 -10.38 -8.64
C GLU A 160 -15.32 -9.88 -8.43
N GLY A 161 -15.49 -8.58 -8.16
CA GLY A 161 -16.82 -8.04 -7.94
C GLY A 161 -16.89 -6.61 -7.44
N VAL A 162 -18.10 -6.24 -7.05
CA VAL A 162 -18.46 -4.96 -6.44
C VAL A 162 -19.07 -5.21 -5.07
N MET A 163 -18.49 -4.64 -4.04
CA MET A 163 -19.03 -4.62 -2.70
C MET A 163 -19.86 -3.34 -2.54
N ARG A 164 -21.19 -3.49 -2.60
CA ARG A 164 -22.10 -2.34 -2.56
C ARG A 164 -22.16 -1.72 -1.18
N GLN A 165 -22.06 -0.37 -1.11
CA GLN A 165 -22.15 0.42 0.11
C GLN A 165 -21.24 -0.10 1.25
N TRP A 166 -20.01 -0.51 0.86
CA TRP A 166 -19.06 -1.17 1.74
C TRP A 166 -18.64 -0.32 2.94
N HIS A 167 -18.48 1.01 2.75
CA HIS A 167 -18.17 1.91 3.84
C HIS A 167 -18.74 3.31 3.58
N TYR A 168 -18.89 4.08 4.67
CA TYR A 168 -19.21 5.49 4.61
C TYR A 168 -17.91 6.30 4.45
N ASN A 169 -17.82 7.11 3.40
CA ASN A 169 -16.70 8.02 3.19
C ASN A 169 -17.06 9.41 3.76
N PRO A 170 -16.40 9.87 4.84
CA PRO A 170 -16.75 11.14 5.48
C PRO A 170 -16.36 12.37 4.64
N THR A 171 -15.36 12.26 3.76
CA THR A 171 -14.98 13.33 2.83
C THR A 171 -16.06 13.56 1.77
N LEU A 172 -16.56 12.47 1.19
CA LEU A 172 -17.60 12.50 0.16
C LEU A 172 -19.02 12.50 0.74
N LYS A 173 -19.16 12.33 2.07
CA LYS A 173 -20.44 12.26 2.82
C LYS A 173 -21.44 11.25 2.23
N SER A 174 -20.96 10.10 1.77
CA SER A 174 -21.77 9.07 1.14
C SER A 174 -21.25 7.67 1.42
N PHE A 175 -22.15 6.68 1.36
CA PHE A 175 -21.76 5.28 1.27
C PHE A 175 -21.14 5.02 -0.10
N ARG A 176 -20.06 4.24 -0.13
CA ARG A 176 -19.26 3.97 -1.32
C ARG A 176 -19.26 2.49 -1.68
N ASP A 177 -19.41 2.24 -2.96
CA ASP A 177 -19.17 0.93 -3.53
C ASP A 177 -17.68 0.71 -3.75
N MET A 178 -17.22 -0.51 -3.49
CA MET A 178 -15.80 -0.86 -3.65
C MET A 178 -15.64 -1.96 -4.69
N TYR A 179 -14.63 -1.83 -5.55
CA TYR A 179 -14.14 -2.94 -6.33
C TYR A 179 -13.28 -3.86 -5.47
N LEU A 180 -13.47 -5.17 -5.67
CA LEU A 180 -12.59 -6.20 -5.17
C LEU A 180 -11.77 -6.75 -6.33
N TYR A 181 -10.46 -6.61 -6.24
CA TYR A 181 -9.49 -7.17 -7.17
C TYR A 181 -8.59 -8.15 -6.44
N SER A 182 -8.16 -9.20 -7.12
CA SER A 182 -7.19 -10.15 -6.57
C SER A 182 -6.17 -10.62 -7.60
N LYS A 183 -5.03 -11.10 -7.10
CA LYS A 183 -4.01 -11.80 -7.87
C LYS A 183 -3.62 -13.06 -7.12
N LEU A 184 -3.57 -14.19 -7.85
CA LEU A 184 -3.17 -15.48 -7.32
C LEU A 184 -1.70 -15.77 -7.61
N LYS A 185 -1.06 -16.56 -6.77
CA LYS A 185 0.32 -17.02 -6.99
C LYS A 185 0.48 -17.70 -8.36
N SER A 186 -0.48 -18.53 -8.76
CA SER A 186 -0.48 -19.19 -10.07
C SER A 186 -0.55 -18.23 -11.26
N GLU A 187 -1.14 -17.05 -11.09
CA GLU A 187 -1.18 -16.00 -12.12
C GLU A 187 0.15 -15.24 -12.17
N TRP A 188 0.74 -14.97 -11.01
CA TRP A 188 2.08 -14.38 -10.89
C TRP A 188 3.16 -15.30 -11.52
N GLU A 189 3.13 -16.60 -11.26
CA GLU A 189 4.06 -17.58 -11.84
C GLU A 189 4.02 -17.61 -13.37
N LYS A 190 2.84 -17.40 -13.98
CA LYS A 190 2.68 -17.38 -15.45
C LYS A 190 3.20 -16.10 -16.11
N GLN A 191 3.42 -15.03 -15.34
CA GLN A 191 3.89 -13.73 -15.85
C GLN A 191 5.41 -13.59 -15.85
N ARG A 192 6.11 -14.58 -15.30
CA ARG A 192 7.57 -14.69 -15.22
C ARG A 192 8.11 -15.62 -16.31
#